data_baf58a08095b4886c0a0603b761db921
#
_entry.id   baf58a08095b4886c0a0603b761db921
#
_cell.length_a   1.000
_cell.length_b   1.000
_cell.length_c   1.000
_cell.angle_alpha   90.00
_cell.angle_beta   90.00
_cell.angle_gamma   90.00
#
_symmetry.space_group_name_H-M   'P 1'
#
loop_
_entity.id
_entity.type
_entity.pdbx_description
1 polymer ?
#
loop_
_entity_poly.entity_id
_entity_poly.type
_entity_poly.pdbx_seq_one_letter_code
_entity_poly.pdbx_strand_id
1 'polypeptide(L)'
;GYALFKIPSSETWTQVLFAGTRFVFAGVLTILIGSILNRKMLLPTKSSVPNIVKLAMFQTILQYIFFYIGLAHNSGVKASIINGSNTFFVILVSTIIFRQEKLNLKKIIGCVIGFAGVIVVSMNGQKIDMNLSIMGDGSLFLCALSYAFSSCLMKNYSKKDNPVMLSGYQFIFGGIVMIILGLVMGGRITHVSVSAILMLFYLACISAVAYSIWGILLKHNPCLLYTSPSPR
;
A
#
# COMPACT_ATOMS: atom_id res chain seq x y z
N GLY A 1 4.66 12.35 -11.14
CA GLY A 1 4.29 13.11 -9.93
C GLY A 1 5.44 13.86 -9.29
N TYR A 2 6.67 13.33 -9.36
CA TYR A 2 7.86 13.92 -8.70
C TYR A 2 8.29 15.27 -9.30
N ALA A 3 8.09 15.47 -10.58
CA ALA A 3 8.48 16.71 -11.26
C ALA A 3 7.72 17.96 -10.77
N LEU A 4 6.50 17.80 -10.27
CA LEU A 4 5.66 18.89 -9.79
C LEU A 4 6.10 19.45 -8.43
N PHE A 5 6.81 18.65 -7.62
CA PHE A 5 7.22 19.03 -6.27
C PHE A 5 8.68 19.46 -6.19
N LYS A 6 9.47 19.44 -7.28
CA LYS A 6 10.93 19.64 -7.21
C LYS A 6 11.58 18.94 -5.99
N ILE A 7 11.09 17.73 -5.68
CA ILE A 7 11.67 16.91 -4.63
C ILE A 7 12.99 16.40 -5.20
N PRO A 8 14.13 16.69 -4.57
CA PRO A 8 15.39 16.08 -4.99
C PRO A 8 15.21 14.57 -5.03
N SER A 9 15.52 13.94 -6.13
CA SER A 9 15.32 12.49 -6.34
C SER A 9 16.10 11.60 -5.36
N SER A 10 17.03 12.17 -4.62
CA SER A 10 17.89 11.51 -3.65
C SER A 10 17.34 11.49 -2.21
N GLU A 11 16.31 12.23 -1.90
CA GLU A 11 15.81 12.32 -0.52
C GLU A 11 14.61 11.40 -0.28
N THR A 12 14.89 10.15 0.02
CA THR A 12 13.88 9.14 0.38
C THR A 12 12.95 9.62 1.50
N TRP A 13 13.48 10.33 2.47
CA TRP A 13 12.72 10.84 3.62
C TRP A 13 11.75 11.97 3.26
N THR A 14 12.08 12.78 2.25
CA THR A 14 11.14 13.76 1.70
C THR A 14 9.96 13.06 0.99
N GLN A 15 10.22 11.94 0.32
CA GLN A 15 9.16 11.12 -0.28
C GLN A 15 8.27 10.48 0.78
N VAL A 16 8.86 10.00 1.90
CA VAL A 16 8.12 9.47 3.04
C VAL A 16 7.25 10.55 3.69
N LEU A 17 7.78 11.76 3.87
CA LEU A 17 7.05 12.92 4.40
C LEU A 17 5.85 13.27 3.51
N PHE A 18 6.06 13.34 2.20
CA PHE A 18 5.00 13.58 1.23
C PHE A 18 3.93 12.47 1.24
N ALA A 19 4.36 11.22 1.31
CA ALA A 19 3.43 10.09 1.40
C ALA A 19 2.62 10.13 2.70
N GLY A 20 3.25 10.48 3.82
CA GLY A 20 2.58 10.67 5.11
C GLY A 20 1.47 11.72 5.04
N THR A 21 1.77 12.90 4.49
CA THR A 21 0.78 13.97 4.26
C THR A 21 -0.38 13.48 3.39
N ARG A 22 -0.08 12.81 2.29
CA ARG A 22 -1.10 12.21 1.41
C ARG A 22 -2.01 11.25 2.15
N PHE A 23 -1.44 10.38 3.00
CA PHE A 23 -2.22 9.39 3.74
C PHE A 23 -3.10 10.01 4.82
N VAL A 24 -2.65 11.06 5.51
CA VAL A 24 -3.49 11.79 6.45
C VAL A 24 -4.71 12.38 5.73
N PHE A 25 -4.50 13.07 4.60
CA PHE A 25 -5.61 13.59 3.79
C PHE A 25 -6.52 12.48 3.27
N ALA A 26 -5.96 11.38 2.75
CA ALA A 26 -6.73 10.23 2.31
C ALA A 26 -7.58 9.62 3.44
N GLY A 27 -7.01 9.50 4.63
CA GLY A 27 -7.71 8.97 5.80
C GLY A 27 -8.88 9.85 6.23
N VAL A 28 -8.68 11.16 6.29
CA VAL A 28 -9.75 12.12 6.60
C VAL A 28 -10.86 12.05 5.55
N LEU A 29 -10.51 12.06 4.26
CA LEU A 29 -11.50 11.92 3.17
C LEU A 29 -12.26 10.60 3.26
N THR A 30 -11.56 9.50 3.53
CA THR A 30 -12.18 8.17 3.70
C THR A 30 -13.22 8.17 4.82
N ILE A 31 -12.90 8.76 5.98
CA ILE A 31 -13.83 8.83 7.11
C ILE A 31 -15.00 9.74 6.80
N LEU A 32 -14.77 10.92 6.20
CA LEU A 32 -15.82 11.85 5.82
C LEU A 32 -16.80 11.21 4.83
N ILE A 33 -16.30 10.69 3.71
CA ILE A 33 -17.13 10.05 2.69
C ILE A 33 -17.84 8.81 3.27
N GLY A 34 -17.13 7.99 4.02
CA GLY A 34 -17.69 6.81 4.66
C GLY A 34 -18.80 7.16 5.66
N SER A 35 -18.64 8.23 6.44
CA SER A 35 -19.66 8.70 7.40
C SER A 35 -20.90 9.23 6.70
N ILE A 36 -20.73 9.98 5.59
CA ILE A 36 -21.85 10.50 4.79
C ILE A 36 -22.64 9.33 4.17
N LEU A 37 -21.96 8.37 3.54
CA LEU A 37 -22.59 7.22 2.89
C LEU A 37 -23.33 6.32 3.87
N ASN A 38 -22.78 6.12 5.06
CA ASN A 38 -23.42 5.29 6.11
C ASN A 38 -24.43 6.08 6.97
N ARG A 39 -24.58 7.39 6.75
CA ARG A 39 -25.41 8.29 7.58
C ARG A 39 -25.13 8.17 9.08
N LYS A 40 -23.92 7.75 9.44
CA LYS A 40 -23.43 7.59 10.82
C LYS A 40 -21.95 7.93 10.87
N MET A 41 -21.54 8.61 11.93
CA MET A 41 -20.13 8.90 12.15
C MET A 41 -19.37 7.59 12.40
N LEU A 42 -18.37 7.32 11.57
CA LEU A 42 -17.53 6.13 11.68
C LEU A 42 -16.46 6.35 12.77
N LEU A 43 -16.84 6.14 14.02
CA LEU A 43 -15.92 6.24 15.16
C LEU A 43 -15.30 4.88 15.49
N PRO A 44 -14.01 4.81 15.83
CA PRO A 44 -13.38 3.58 16.24
C PRO A 44 -13.84 3.21 17.64
N THR A 45 -14.13 1.94 17.85
CA THR A 45 -14.36 1.40 19.19
C THR A 45 -13.02 1.13 19.89
N LYS A 46 -13.00 1.12 21.22
CA LYS A 46 -11.78 0.82 21.99
C LYS A 46 -11.15 -0.52 21.58
N SER A 47 -11.97 -1.49 21.20
CA SER A 47 -11.52 -2.81 20.72
C SER A 47 -10.93 -2.77 19.31
N SER A 48 -11.29 -1.79 18.46
CA SER A 48 -10.76 -1.65 17.09
C SER A 48 -9.41 -0.94 17.05
N VAL A 49 -9.07 -0.14 18.08
CA VAL A 49 -7.81 0.64 18.10
C VAL A 49 -6.56 -0.23 17.91
N PRO A 50 -6.37 -1.36 18.63
CA PRO A 50 -5.19 -2.20 18.41
C PRO A 50 -5.14 -2.80 17.00
N ASN A 51 -6.30 -3.06 16.39
CA ASN A 51 -6.38 -3.55 15.02
C ASN A 51 -5.96 -2.47 14.02
N ILE A 52 -6.40 -1.23 14.24
CA ILE A 52 -6.02 -0.06 13.44
C ILE A 52 -4.51 0.17 13.50
N VAL A 53 -3.91 0.12 14.70
CA VAL A 53 -2.46 0.30 14.87
C VAL A 53 -1.67 -0.80 14.15
N LYS A 54 -2.08 -2.06 14.28
CA LYS A 54 -1.43 -3.18 13.57
C LYS A 54 -1.53 -3.02 12.04
N LEU A 55 -2.71 -2.63 11.54
CA LEU A 55 -2.88 -2.37 10.11
C LEU A 55 -2.00 -1.21 9.64
N ALA A 56 -1.99 -0.09 10.38
CA ALA A 56 -1.16 1.06 10.05
C ALA A 56 0.32 0.70 10.00
N MET A 57 0.78 -0.14 10.94
CA MET A 57 2.16 -0.59 11.01
C MET A 57 2.57 -1.35 9.74
N PHE A 58 1.78 -2.35 9.33
CA PHE A 58 2.12 -3.19 8.17
C PHE A 58 1.75 -2.52 6.84
N GLN A 59 0.59 -1.89 6.72
CA GLN A 59 0.06 -1.40 5.46
C GLN A 59 0.52 0.01 5.09
N THR A 60 0.78 0.86 6.10
CA THR A 60 1.14 2.25 5.84
C THR A 60 2.61 2.50 6.16
N ILE A 61 3.06 2.17 7.37
CA ILE A 61 4.41 2.54 7.82
C ILE A 61 5.46 1.65 7.16
N LEU A 62 5.48 0.35 7.48
CA LEU A 62 6.52 -0.57 7.00
C LEU A 62 6.48 -0.72 5.49
N GLN A 63 5.30 -0.93 4.91
CA GLN A 63 5.15 -1.11 3.47
C GLN A 63 5.72 0.06 2.67
N TYR A 64 5.36 1.31 3.04
CA TYR A 64 5.78 2.47 2.26
C TYR A 64 7.22 2.91 2.56
N ILE A 65 7.69 2.77 3.79
CA ILE A 65 9.11 3.03 4.09
C ILE A 65 9.99 2.09 3.25
N PHE A 66 9.73 0.79 3.28
CA PHE A 66 10.48 -0.18 2.50
C PHE A 66 10.31 0.03 0.99
N PHE A 67 9.11 0.44 0.53
CA PHE A 67 8.88 0.78 -0.87
C PHE A 67 9.77 1.95 -1.32
N TYR A 68 9.83 3.04 -0.56
CA TYR A 68 10.63 4.21 -0.94
C TYR A 68 12.13 3.96 -0.82
N ILE A 69 12.58 3.20 0.18
CA ILE A 69 13.98 2.76 0.28
C ILE A 69 14.33 1.87 -0.93
N GLY A 70 13.49 0.93 -1.25
CA GLY A 70 13.68 0.05 -2.39
C GLY A 70 13.70 0.78 -3.72
N LEU A 71 12.82 1.77 -3.90
CA LEU A 71 12.75 2.60 -5.11
C LEU A 71 13.95 3.54 -5.25
N ALA A 72 14.54 3.99 -4.15
CA ALA A 72 15.74 4.82 -4.17
C ALA A 72 17.00 4.06 -4.65
N HIS A 73 17.02 2.74 -4.48
CA HIS A 73 18.15 1.87 -4.82
C HIS A 73 17.94 0.97 -6.04
N ASN A 74 16.78 1.07 -6.69
CA ASN A 74 16.42 0.26 -7.86
C ASN A 74 15.85 1.08 -9.00
N SER A 75 15.95 0.55 -10.22
CA SER A 75 15.21 1.10 -11.36
C SER A 75 13.69 0.91 -11.17
N GLY A 76 12.90 1.84 -11.71
CA GLY A 76 11.44 1.74 -11.65
C GLY A 76 10.89 0.46 -12.27
N VAL A 77 11.55 -0.07 -13.30
CA VAL A 77 11.20 -1.34 -13.96
C VAL A 77 11.36 -2.51 -12.99
N LYS A 78 12.51 -2.60 -12.33
CA LYS A 78 12.81 -3.66 -11.37
C LYS A 78 11.86 -3.59 -10.17
N ALA A 79 11.62 -2.38 -9.65
CA ALA A 79 10.65 -2.15 -8.58
C ALA A 79 9.23 -2.59 -8.97
N SER A 80 8.80 -2.33 -10.20
CA SER A 80 7.49 -2.75 -10.72
C SER A 80 7.35 -4.27 -10.80
N ILE A 81 8.39 -4.97 -11.25
CA ILE A 81 8.41 -6.43 -11.34
C ILE A 81 8.31 -7.05 -9.94
N ILE A 82 9.11 -6.57 -8.99
CA ILE A 82 9.08 -7.08 -7.60
C ILE A 82 7.72 -6.76 -6.96
N ASN A 83 7.17 -5.57 -7.19
CA ASN A 83 5.84 -5.22 -6.69
C ASN A 83 4.72 -6.06 -7.33
N GLY A 84 4.88 -6.50 -8.58
CA GLY A 84 3.98 -7.45 -9.23
C GLY A 84 3.92 -8.82 -8.53
N SER A 85 4.98 -9.19 -7.78
CA SER A 85 5.00 -10.42 -6.99
C SER A 85 4.17 -10.36 -5.70
N ASN A 86 3.60 -9.20 -5.35
CA ASN A 86 2.76 -9.02 -4.15
C ASN A 86 1.64 -10.07 -4.06
N THR A 87 1.01 -10.40 -5.19
CA THR A 87 -0.05 -11.41 -5.26
C THR A 87 0.45 -12.77 -4.78
N PHE A 88 1.66 -13.16 -5.17
CA PHE A 88 2.27 -14.41 -4.76
C PHE A 88 2.52 -14.45 -3.25
N PHE A 89 3.06 -13.35 -2.68
CA PHE A 89 3.25 -13.24 -1.22
C PHE A 89 1.94 -13.28 -0.46
N VAL A 90 0.87 -12.65 -0.97
CA VAL A 90 -0.46 -12.71 -0.36
C VAL A 90 -0.96 -14.15 -0.30
N ILE A 91 -0.75 -14.96 -1.36
CA ILE A 91 -1.14 -16.36 -1.37
C ILE A 91 -0.38 -17.15 -0.32
N LEU A 92 0.94 -17.01 -0.29
CA LEU A 92 1.78 -17.72 0.68
C LEU A 92 1.38 -17.38 2.13
N VAL A 93 1.29 -16.09 2.45
CA VAL A 93 0.95 -15.61 3.79
C VAL A 93 -0.47 -16.03 4.18
N SER A 94 -1.45 -15.88 3.27
CA SER A 94 -2.85 -16.23 3.56
C SER A 94 -3.04 -17.73 3.77
N THR A 95 -2.25 -18.56 3.10
CA THR A 95 -2.37 -20.02 3.18
C THR A 95 -1.55 -20.61 4.32
N ILE A 96 -0.28 -20.20 4.44
CA ILE A 96 0.65 -20.82 5.39
C ILE A 96 0.47 -20.24 6.80
N ILE A 97 0.41 -18.91 6.91
CA ILE A 97 0.39 -18.23 8.21
C ILE A 97 -1.04 -18.08 8.74
N PHE A 98 -1.91 -17.51 7.94
CA PHE A 98 -3.28 -17.22 8.39
C PHE A 98 -4.27 -18.36 8.13
N ARG A 99 -3.92 -19.34 7.34
CA ARG A 99 -4.79 -20.49 6.96
C ARG A 99 -6.20 -20.07 6.54
N GLN A 100 -6.31 -18.90 5.90
CA GLN A 100 -7.59 -18.33 5.46
C GLN A 100 -8.09 -18.97 4.17
N GLU A 101 -7.19 -19.53 3.39
CA GLU A 101 -7.50 -20.10 2.08
C GLU A 101 -6.72 -21.38 1.82
N LYS A 102 -7.31 -22.29 1.03
CA LYS A 102 -6.63 -23.50 0.59
C LYS A 102 -5.84 -23.22 -0.69
N LEU A 103 -4.62 -23.71 -0.76
CA LEU A 103 -3.83 -23.72 -2.00
C LEU A 103 -4.56 -24.60 -3.02
N ASN A 104 -4.82 -24.03 -4.19
CA ASN A 104 -5.32 -24.78 -5.34
C ASN A 104 -4.33 -24.56 -6.50
N LEU A 105 -4.05 -25.62 -7.24
CA LEU A 105 -3.13 -25.58 -8.40
C LEU A 105 -3.52 -24.48 -9.41
N LYS A 106 -4.82 -24.27 -9.63
CA LYS A 106 -5.32 -23.20 -10.51
C LYS A 106 -4.90 -21.80 -10.06
N LYS A 107 -4.84 -21.56 -8.74
CA LYS A 107 -4.40 -20.27 -8.18
C LYS A 107 -2.91 -20.07 -8.40
N ILE A 108 -2.10 -21.12 -8.22
CA ILE A 108 -0.64 -21.08 -8.44
C ILE A 108 -0.36 -20.78 -9.92
N ILE A 109 -1.00 -21.52 -10.83
CA ILE A 109 -0.84 -21.31 -12.28
C ILE A 109 -1.25 -19.88 -12.67
N GLY A 110 -2.40 -19.39 -12.19
CA GLY A 110 -2.84 -18.03 -12.44
C GLY A 110 -1.84 -16.96 -11.97
N CYS A 111 -1.22 -17.16 -10.81
CA CYS A 111 -0.19 -16.25 -10.30
C CYS A 111 1.09 -16.28 -11.12
N VAL A 112 1.54 -17.45 -11.53
CA VAL A 112 2.74 -17.59 -12.37
C VAL A 112 2.51 -16.89 -13.73
N ILE A 113 1.35 -17.12 -14.35
CA ILE A 113 1.00 -16.45 -15.62
C ILE A 113 0.88 -14.94 -15.43
N GLY A 114 0.23 -14.48 -14.37
CA GLY A 114 0.08 -13.05 -14.07
C GLY A 114 1.44 -12.39 -13.81
N PHE A 115 2.34 -13.05 -13.08
CA PHE A 115 3.68 -12.55 -12.82
C PHE A 115 4.54 -12.49 -14.10
N ALA A 116 4.45 -13.52 -14.94
CA ALA A 116 5.09 -13.51 -16.27
C ALA A 116 4.60 -12.33 -17.12
N GLY A 117 3.29 -12.05 -17.10
CA GLY A 117 2.71 -10.87 -17.76
C GLY A 117 3.30 -9.55 -17.26
N VAL A 118 3.47 -9.39 -15.94
CA VAL A 118 4.09 -8.20 -15.35
C VAL A 118 5.54 -8.04 -15.84
N ILE A 119 6.31 -9.13 -15.90
CA ILE A 119 7.68 -9.11 -16.43
C ILE A 119 7.69 -8.63 -17.87
N VAL A 120 6.86 -9.22 -18.74
CA VAL A 120 6.80 -8.87 -20.17
C VAL A 120 6.46 -7.39 -20.37
N VAL A 121 5.44 -6.88 -19.68
CA VAL A 121 5.02 -5.47 -19.76
C VAL A 121 6.08 -4.53 -19.22
N SER A 122 6.74 -4.91 -18.13
CA SER A 122 7.77 -4.07 -17.48
C SER A 122 9.06 -4.02 -18.29
N MET A 123 9.36 -5.04 -19.06
CA MET A 123 10.58 -5.09 -19.90
C MET A 123 10.52 -4.18 -21.13
N ASN A 124 9.38 -3.84 -21.66
CA ASN A 124 9.10 -2.96 -22.81
C ASN A 124 10.33 -2.21 -23.40
N GLY A 125 11.34 -2.95 -23.86
CA GLY A 125 12.57 -2.42 -24.46
C GLY A 125 13.64 -1.92 -23.48
N GLN A 126 13.45 -1.98 -22.19
CA GLN A 126 14.45 -1.63 -21.19
C GLN A 126 15.19 -2.87 -20.69
N LYS A 127 16.51 -2.78 -20.57
CA LYS A 127 17.32 -3.84 -19.96
C LYS A 127 17.03 -3.87 -18.45
N ILE A 128 16.71 -5.06 -17.93
CA ILE A 128 16.62 -5.27 -16.49
C ILE A 128 18.04 -5.27 -15.94
N ASP A 129 18.31 -4.39 -15.00
CA ASP A 129 19.54 -4.48 -14.22
C ASP A 129 19.44 -5.72 -13.30
N MET A 130 20.20 -6.74 -13.64
CA MET A 130 20.24 -8.02 -12.91
C MET A 130 21.14 -7.97 -11.67
N ASN A 131 21.82 -6.84 -11.42
CA ASN A 131 22.63 -6.69 -10.23
C ASN A 131 21.74 -6.73 -8.98
N LEU A 132 22.01 -7.69 -8.09
CA LEU A 132 21.30 -7.82 -6.84
C LEU A 132 21.76 -6.75 -5.86
N SER A 133 20.84 -5.84 -5.53
CA SER A 133 21.03 -4.87 -4.46
C SER A 133 20.34 -5.37 -3.19
N ILE A 134 21.10 -5.81 -2.21
CA ILE A 134 20.53 -6.30 -0.94
C ILE A 134 19.63 -5.22 -0.32
N MET A 135 20.06 -3.97 -0.36
CA MET A 135 19.32 -2.86 0.22
C MET A 135 18.07 -2.49 -0.61
N GLY A 136 18.19 -2.49 -1.94
CA GLY A 136 17.07 -2.18 -2.84
C GLY A 136 16.08 -3.34 -2.96
N ASP A 137 16.56 -4.50 -3.36
CA ASP A 137 15.71 -5.68 -3.59
C ASP A 137 15.14 -6.24 -2.29
N GLY A 138 15.98 -6.29 -1.22
CA GLY A 138 15.53 -6.71 0.10
C GLY A 138 14.44 -5.80 0.67
N SER A 139 14.53 -4.48 0.48
CA SER A 139 13.49 -3.56 0.91
C SER A 139 12.19 -3.77 0.13
N LEU A 140 12.24 -3.97 -1.19
CA LEU A 140 11.04 -4.26 -1.98
C LEU A 140 10.42 -5.61 -1.60
N PHE A 141 11.24 -6.61 -1.26
CA PHE A 141 10.76 -7.89 -0.74
C PHE A 141 10.02 -7.72 0.59
N LEU A 142 10.60 -6.94 1.53
CA LEU A 142 9.96 -6.62 2.82
C LEU A 142 8.67 -5.80 2.63
N CYS A 143 8.65 -4.90 1.64
CA CYS A 143 7.45 -4.18 1.25
C CYS A 143 6.34 -5.15 0.81
N ALA A 144 6.65 -6.08 -0.08
CA ALA A 144 5.70 -7.09 -0.57
C ALA A 144 5.18 -8.00 0.56
N LEU A 145 6.05 -8.39 1.46
CA LEU A 145 5.69 -9.18 2.64
C LEU A 145 4.77 -8.39 3.58
N SER A 146 5.10 -7.13 3.86
CA SER A 146 4.27 -6.24 4.68
C SER A 146 2.87 -6.05 4.07
N TYR A 147 2.79 -5.88 2.75
CA TYR A 147 1.52 -5.83 2.02
C TYR A 147 0.71 -7.12 2.18
N ALA A 148 1.36 -8.27 2.07
CA ALA A 148 0.71 -9.57 2.23
C ALA A 148 0.12 -9.76 3.64
N PHE A 149 0.90 -9.42 4.67
CA PHE A 149 0.42 -9.44 6.06
C PHE A 149 -0.75 -8.49 6.27
N SER A 150 -0.65 -7.25 5.80
CA SER A 150 -1.71 -6.26 5.95
C SER A 150 -3.01 -6.68 5.26
N SER A 151 -2.93 -7.30 4.09
CA SER A 151 -4.09 -7.82 3.36
C SER A 151 -4.82 -8.90 4.15
N CYS A 152 -4.09 -9.83 4.74
CA CYS A 152 -4.66 -10.89 5.58
C CYS A 152 -5.26 -10.35 6.88
N LEU A 153 -4.58 -9.37 7.51
CA LEU A 153 -5.09 -8.70 8.71
C LEU A 153 -6.35 -7.91 8.40
N MET A 154 -6.37 -7.14 7.31
CA MET A 154 -7.54 -6.38 6.86
C MET A 154 -8.74 -7.28 6.67
N LYS A 155 -8.57 -8.43 6.00
CA LYS A 155 -9.61 -9.42 5.82
C LYS A 155 -10.16 -9.95 7.14
N ASN A 156 -9.29 -10.23 8.11
CA ASN A 156 -9.72 -10.72 9.42
C ASN A 156 -10.49 -9.67 10.22
N TYR A 157 -9.96 -8.45 10.24
CA TYR A 157 -10.56 -7.38 11.05
C TYR A 157 -11.85 -6.84 10.43
N SER A 158 -11.97 -6.80 9.10
CA SER A 158 -13.20 -6.38 8.41
C SER A 158 -14.39 -7.31 8.61
N LYS A 159 -14.20 -8.50 9.18
CA LYS A 159 -15.32 -9.36 9.63
C LYS A 159 -16.05 -8.79 10.84
N LYS A 160 -15.34 -8.08 11.72
CA LYS A 160 -15.88 -7.51 12.97
C LYS A 160 -16.10 -6.01 12.88
N ASP A 161 -15.19 -5.31 12.21
CA ASP A 161 -15.16 -3.86 12.09
C ASP A 161 -15.52 -3.40 10.66
N ASN A 162 -15.96 -2.15 10.53
CA ASN A 162 -16.21 -1.56 9.22
C ASN A 162 -14.88 -1.34 8.48
N PRO A 163 -14.70 -1.92 7.26
CA PRO A 163 -13.45 -1.82 6.52
C PRO A 163 -13.08 -0.39 6.13
N VAL A 164 -14.08 0.47 5.87
CA VAL A 164 -13.86 1.89 5.54
C VAL A 164 -13.32 2.65 6.76
N MET A 165 -13.87 2.37 7.94
CA MET A 165 -13.36 2.92 9.21
C MET A 165 -11.92 2.46 9.45
N LEU A 166 -11.64 1.16 9.31
CA LEU A 166 -10.29 0.62 9.49
C LEU A 166 -9.29 1.30 8.54
N SER A 167 -9.65 1.43 7.24
CA SER A 167 -8.80 2.07 6.24
C SER A 167 -8.56 3.55 6.54
N GLY A 168 -9.59 4.28 6.94
CA GLY A 168 -9.47 5.71 7.25
C GLY A 168 -8.56 5.99 8.44
N TYR A 169 -8.82 5.33 9.58
CA TYR A 169 -8.03 5.57 10.80
C TYR A 169 -6.59 5.03 10.70
N GLN A 170 -6.36 3.91 10.02
CA GLN A 170 -4.99 3.45 9.80
C GLN A 170 -4.17 4.42 8.94
N PHE A 171 -4.79 5.09 7.95
CA PHE A 171 -4.12 6.09 7.15
C PHE A 171 -3.80 7.35 7.94
N ILE A 172 -4.71 7.81 8.80
CA ILE A 172 -4.43 8.95 9.68
C ILE A 172 -3.27 8.60 10.61
N PHE A 173 -3.37 7.51 11.34
CA PHE A 173 -2.33 7.10 12.29
C PHE A 173 -1.00 6.84 11.60
N GLY A 174 -0.98 6.00 10.56
CA GLY A 174 0.24 5.68 9.82
C GLY A 174 0.83 6.89 9.10
N GLY A 175 -0.01 7.77 8.54
CA GLY A 175 0.41 9.00 7.90
C GLY A 175 1.06 9.98 8.88
N ILE A 176 0.51 10.15 10.08
CA ILE A 176 1.12 10.98 11.14
C ILE A 176 2.50 10.43 11.52
N VAL A 177 2.61 9.12 11.74
CA VAL A 177 3.90 8.49 12.06
C VAL A 177 4.92 8.69 10.92
N MET A 178 4.50 8.55 9.66
CA MET A 178 5.36 8.78 8.49
C MET A 178 5.79 10.26 8.37
N ILE A 179 4.92 11.21 8.70
CA ILE A 179 5.27 12.64 8.75
C ILE A 179 6.35 12.87 9.79
N ILE A 180 6.15 12.35 11.01
CA ILE A 180 7.12 12.51 12.10
C ILE A 180 8.47 11.89 11.70
N LEU A 181 8.48 10.66 11.21
CA LEU A 181 9.69 9.99 10.75
C LEU A 181 10.38 10.75 9.61
N GLY A 182 9.61 11.21 8.62
CA GLY A 182 10.14 11.99 7.50
C GLY A 182 10.82 13.27 7.97
N LEU A 183 10.21 14.01 8.91
CA LEU A 183 10.79 15.22 9.47
C LEU A 183 12.04 14.95 10.32
N VAL A 184 11.99 13.97 11.21
CA VAL A 184 13.12 13.60 12.09
C VAL A 184 14.33 13.15 11.28
N MET A 185 14.10 12.44 10.18
CA MET A 185 15.16 11.95 9.29
C MET A 185 15.61 12.98 8.25
N GLY A 186 15.18 14.25 8.38
CA GLY A 186 15.66 15.36 7.57
C GLY A 186 14.93 15.61 6.26
N GLY A 187 13.78 14.96 6.04
CA GLY A 187 12.92 15.22 4.88
C GLY A 187 12.38 16.66 4.90
N ARG A 188 12.44 17.36 3.77
CA ARG A 188 12.00 18.76 3.65
C ARG A 188 11.23 18.98 2.34
N ILE A 189 10.08 19.62 2.44
CA ILE A 189 9.32 20.10 1.27
C ILE A 189 9.66 21.59 1.11
N THR A 190 10.51 21.93 0.15
CA THR A 190 11.06 23.29 -0.02
C THR A 190 10.17 24.20 -0.86
N HIS A 191 9.43 23.65 -1.81
CA HIS A 191 8.57 24.42 -2.70
C HIS A 191 7.21 23.75 -2.86
N VAL A 192 6.16 24.49 -2.52
CA VAL A 192 4.77 24.06 -2.68
C VAL A 192 4.12 24.95 -3.73
N SER A 193 3.80 24.38 -4.90
CA SER A 193 3.01 25.06 -5.93
C SER A 193 1.53 24.70 -5.83
N VAL A 194 0.66 25.51 -6.40
CA VAL A 194 -0.78 25.20 -6.47
C VAL A 194 -1.01 23.86 -7.18
N SER A 195 -0.27 23.58 -8.26
CA SER A 195 -0.34 22.31 -8.97
C SER A 195 0.05 21.13 -8.06
N ALA A 196 1.02 21.32 -7.15
CA ALA A 196 1.44 20.32 -6.18
C ALA A 196 0.33 20.00 -5.17
N ILE A 197 -0.38 21.02 -4.68
CA ILE A 197 -1.52 20.84 -3.77
C ILE A 197 -2.66 20.10 -4.46
N LEU A 198 -3.01 20.48 -5.69
CA LEU A 198 -4.03 19.81 -6.49
C LEU A 198 -3.68 18.35 -6.74
N MET A 199 -2.42 18.06 -7.05
CA MET A 199 -1.94 16.69 -7.25
C MET A 199 -1.98 15.88 -5.96
N LEU A 200 -1.61 16.48 -4.82
CA LEU A 200 -1.71 15.84 -3.51
C LEU A 200 -3.16 15.46 -3.21
N PHE A 201 -4.09 16.39 -3.41
CA PHE A 201 -5.51 16.16 -3.19
C PHE A 201 -6.06 15.06 -4.11
N TYR A 202 -5.72 15.11 -5.39
CA TYR A 202 -6.08 14.08 -6.37
C TYR A 202 -5.59 12.68 -5.95
N LEU A 203 -4.32 12.57 -5.57
CA LEU A 203 -3.75 11.31 -5.09
C LEU A 203 -4.37 10.83 -3.77
N ALA A 204 -4.75 11.75 -2.88
CA ALA A 204 -5.45 11.42 -1.65
C ALA A 204 -6.86 10.88 -1.94
N CYS A 205 -7.60 11.49 -2.86
CA CYS A 205 -8.91 11.01 -3.31
C CYS A 205 -8.82 9.60 -3.91
N ILE A 206 -7.86 9.36 -4.81
CA ILE A 206 -7.63 8.02 -5.38
C ILE A 206 -7.33 7.01 -4.27
N SER A 207 -6.45 7.35 -3.33
CA SER A 207 -6.11 6.46 -2.22
C SER A 207 -7.33 6.15 -1.35
N ALA A 208 -8.12 7.17 -1.00
CA ALA A 208 -9.32 7.02 -0.18
C ALA A 208 -10.34 6.07 -0.83
N VAL A 209 -10.63 6.27 -2.11
CA VAL A 209 -11.59 5.45 -2.87
C VAL A 209 -11.05 4.04 -3.06
N ALA A 210 -9.81 3.89 -3.54
CA ALA A 210 -9.22 2.61 -3.85
C ALA A 210 -9.14 1.69 -2.62
N TYR A 211 -8.64 2.19 -1.49
CA TYR A 211 -8.51 1.37 -0.28
C TYR A 211 -9.84 1.12 0.43
N SER A 212 -10.82 2.03 0.30
CA SER A 212 -12.17 1.78 0.80
C SER A 212 -12.84 0.65 0.03
N ILE A 213 -12.80 0.69 -1.30
CA ILE A 213 -13.35 -0.36 -2.17
C ILE A 213 -12.61 -1.67 -1.91
N TRP A 214 -11.28 -1.64 -1.87
CA TRP A 214 -10.46 -2.82 -1.61
C TRP A 214 -10.77 -3.47 -0.26
N GLY A 215 -10.95 -2.67 0.80
CA GLY A 215 -11.33 -3.17 2.12
C GLY A 215 -12.72 -3.82 2.14
N ILE A 216 -13.71 -3.21 1.45
CA ILE A 216 -15.06 -3.77 1.30
C ILE A 216 -15.00 -5.09 0.50
N LEU A 217 -14.23 -5.12 -0.56
CA LEU A 217 -14.07 -6.30 -1.41
C LEU A 217 -13.42 -7.46 -0.64
N LEU A 218 -12.40 -7.19 0.16
CA LEU A 218 -11.76 -8.20 1.01
C LEU A 218 -12.70 -8.76 2.08
N LYS A 219 -13.65 -7.96 2.56
CA LYS A 219 -14.66 -8.44 3.52
C LYS A 219 -15.54 -9.54 2.94
N HIS A 220 -15.93 -9.41 1.68
CA HIS A 220 -16.91 -10.27 1.03
C HIS A 220 -16.30 -11.37 0.17
N ASN A 221 -15.01 -11.27 -0.16
CA ASN A 221 -14.36 -12.18 -1.11
C ASN A 221 -13.06 -12.77 -0.58
N PRO A 222 -12.59 -13.89 -1.16
CA PRO A 222 -11.25 -14.40 -0.88
C PRO A 222 -10.16 -13.36 -1.19
N CYS A 223 -9.11 -13.33 -0.40
CA CYS A 223 -8.02 -12.35 -0.54
C CYS A 223 -7.39 -12.36 -1.95
N LEU A 224 -7.41 -13.52 -2.60
CA LEU A 224 -6.84 -13.76 -3.92
C LEU A 224 -7.65 -13.25 -5.10
N LEU A 225 -8.94 -13.03 -4.93
CA LEU A 225 -9.81 -12.66 -6.06
C LEU A 225 -9.47 -11.27 -6.62
N TYR A 226 -8.88 -10.40 -5.80
CA TYR A 226 -8.57 -8.99 -6.14
C TYR A 226 -7.08 -8.70 -6.27
N THR A 227 -6.24 -9.65 -5.92
CA THR A 227 -4.80 -9.54 -6.14
C THR A 227 -4.37 -10.24 -7.44
N SER A 228 -5.26 -11.04 -8.03
CA SER A 228 -5.04 -11.71 -9.33
C SER A 228 -5.98 -11.12 -10.39
N PRO A 229 -5.50 -10.72 -11.56
CA PRO A 229 -6.33 -10.21 -12.66
C PRO A 229 -7.07 -11.33 -13.40
N SER A 230 -7.66 -12.29 -12.69
CA SER A 230 -8.43 -13.37 -13.34
C SER A 230 -9.91 -13.03 -13.34
N PRO A 231 -10.52 -12.81 -14.52
CA PRO A 231 -11.98 -12.84 -14.64
C PRO A 231 -12.50 -14.24 -14.33
N ARG A 232 -13.68 -14.31 -13.76
CA ARG A 232 -14.44 -15.56 -13.63
C ARG A 232 -14.79 -16.11 -14.98
#